data_d51ea467d9113265e11a6d41daa4ed52
#
_entry.id   d51ea467d9113265e11a6d41daa4ed52
#
_cell.length_a   1.000
_cell.length_b   1.000
_cell.length_c   1.000
_cell.angle_alpha   90.00
_cell.angle_beta   90.00
_cell.angle_gamma   90.00
#
_symmetry.space_group_name_H-M   'P 1'
#
loop_
_entity.id
_entity.type
_entity.pdbx_description
1 polymer ?
#
loop_
_entity_poly.entity_id
_entity_poly.type
_entity_poly.pdbx_seq_one_letter_code
_entity_poly.pdbx_strand_id
1 'polypeptide(L)'
;MPEQNIALELADVEFRRRGRVILTKVNLKINKGEKWVLFGPNGIGKSSLVQMMSTRGFPSEGTVDILGNRLGKVDVFSYRNRIGLSSAELSRAFPPQEDPLDAIVTALTATTGRWRDTYTDEDYAKARSLMREFGIEYLEGKMMFKLSEGERTRVLICRALMADPDLLILDEPTTGLDLGGREIALRALSRVGVE
;
A
#
# COMPACT_ATOMS: atom_id res chain seq x y z
N MET A 1 -28.60 -2.87 -9.17
CA MET A 1 -27.35 -2.18 -9.43
C MET A 1 -26.20 -3.00 -8.86
N PRO A 2 -25.50 -3.82 -9.67
CA PRO A 2 -24.47 -4.75 -9.15
C PRO A 2 -23.07 -4.15 -9.01
N GLU A 3 -22.87 -2.87 -9.35
CA GLU A 3 -21.52 -2.26 -9.38
C GLU A 3 -20.95 -1.84 -8.02
N GLN A 4 -21.71 -1.85 -6.95
CA GLN A 4 -21.26 -1.36 -5.63
C GLN A 4 -20.33 -2.32 -4.87
N ASN A 5 -20.10 -3.53 -5.38
CA ASN A 5 -19.28 -4.54 -4.68
C ASN A 5 -17.86 -4.71 -5.23
N ILE A 6 -17.49 -3.99 -6.31
CA ILE A 6 -16.16 -4.13 -6.92
C ILE A 6 -15.17 -3.22 -6.20
N ALA A 7 -14.07 -3.80 -5.70
CA ALA A 7 -12.95 -3.05 -5.14
C ALA A 7 -11.93 -2.64 -6.21
N LEU A 8 -11.68 -3.53 -7.19
CA LEU A 8 -10.70 -3.31 -8.25
C LEU A 8 -11.15 -4.01 -9.54
N GLU A 9 -11.06 -3.33 -10.67
CA GLU A 9 -11.26 -3.92 -11.99
C GLU A 9 -10.19 -3.44 -12.97
N LEU A 10 -9.53 -4.38 -13.63
CA LEU A 10 -8.64 -4.16 -14.76
C LEU A 10 -9.29 -4.76 -15.99
N ALA A 11 -9.42 -3.98 -17.06
CA ALA A 11 -9.96 -4.45 -18.33
C ALA A 11 -9.00 -4.16 -19.48
N ASP A 12 -8.53 -5.24 -20.13
CA ASP A 12 -7.58 -5.25 -21.25
C ASP A 12 -6.32 -4.40 -21.00
N VAL A 13 -5.81 -4.41 -19.77
CA VAL A 13 -4.68 -3.59 -19.37
C VAL A 13 -3.40 -4.04 -20.06
N GLU A 14 -2.79 -3.13 -20.79
CA GLU A 14 -1.42 -3.23 -21.29
C GLU A 14 -0.52 -2.24 -20.57
N PHE A 15 0.73 -2.65 -20.37
CA PHE A 15 1.76 -1.77 -19.87
C PHE A 15 3.06 -1.91 -20.67
N ARG A 16 3.54 -0.79 -21.18
CA ARG A 16 4.78 -0.70 -21.95
C ARG A 16 5.77 0.20 -21.23
N ARG A 17 7.01 -0.21 -21.17
CA ARG A 17 8.10 0.59 -20.59
C ARG A 17 9.32 0.57 -21.51
N ARG A 18 9.77 1.75 -21.92
CA ARG A 18 10.92 1.93 -22.84
C ARG A 18 10.80 1.06 -24.11
N GLY A 19 9.63 1.06 -24.72
CA GLY A 19 9.35 0.31 -25.96
C GLY A 19 9.14 -1.20 -25.77
N ARG A 20 9.25 -1.75 -24.54
CA ARG A 20 8.99 -3.17 -24.27
C ARG A 20 7.61 -3.34 -23.65
N VAL A 21 6.86 -4.33 -24.13
CA VAL A 21 5.59 -4.75 -23.52
C VAL A 21 5.93 -5.56 -22.27
N ILE A 22 5.42 -5.11 -21.12
CA ILE A 22 5.58 -5.76 -19.81
C ILE A 22 4.32 -6.55 -19.46
N LEU A 23 3.14 -5.99 -19.74
CA LEU A 23 1.85 -6.62 -19.50
C LEU A 23 1.00 -6.53 -20.76
N THR A 24 0.28 -7.59 -21.08
CA THR A 24 -0.58 -7.67 -22.27
C THR A 24 -1.96 -8.17 -21.87
N LYS A 25 -3.00 -7.36 -22.15
CA LYS A 25 -4.42 -7.70 -21.98
C LYS A 25 -4.76 -8.34 -20.63
N VAL A 26 -4.27 -7.74 -19.55
CA VAL A 26 -4.56 -8.22 -18.20
C VAL A 26 -6.00 -7.85 -17.87
N ASN A 27 -6.77 -8.87 -17.49
CA ASN A 27 -8.12 -8.73 -16.99
C ASN A 27 -8.17 -9.30 -15.58
N LEU A 28 -8.66 -8.51 -14.63
CA LEU A 28 -8.76 -8.89 -13.21
C LEU A 28 -9.95 -8.16 -12.60
N LYS A 29 -10.73 -8.87 -11.81
CA LYS A 29 -11.84 -8.28 -11.06
C LYS A 29 -11.81 -8.81 -9.64
N ILE A 30 -11.77 -7.91 -8.66
CA ILE A 30 -11.74 -8.20 -7.23
C ILE A 30 -12.93 -7.51 -6.58
N ASN A 31 -13.73 -8.26 -5.84
CA ASN A 31 -14.83 -7.72 -5.08
C ASN A 31 -14.38 -7.32 -3.66
N LYS A 32 -15.14 -6.44 -3.01
CA LYS A 32 -14.91 -6.09 -1.60
C LYS A 32 -14.95 -7.34 -0.72
N GLY A 33 -14.07 -7.41 0.26
CA GLY A 33 -13.93 -8.53 1.17
C GLY A 33 -13.18 -9.75 0.62
N GLU A 34 -12.86 -9.79 -0.67
CA GLU A 34 -12.05 -10.87 -1.24
C GLU A 34 -10.58 -10.71 -0.88
N LYS A 35 -9.90 -11.85 -0.68
CA LYS A 35 -8.45 -11.93 -0.45
C LYS A 35 -7.79 -12.62 -1.63
N TRP A 36 -6.85 -11.93 -2.26
CA TRP A 36 -6.17 -12.40 -3.46
C TRP A 36 -4.66 -12.47 -3.26
N VAL A 37 -4.05 -13.45 -3.89
CA VAL A 37 -2.59 -13.58 -3.95
C VAL A 37 -2.15 -13.48 -5.40
N LEU A 38 -1.32 -12.47 -5.69
CA LEU A 38 -0.68 -12.31 -6.99
C LEU A 38 0.66 -13.06 -6.98
N PHE A 39 0.71 -14.18 -7.67
CA PHE A 39 1.89 -15.05 -7.75
C PHE A 39 2.46 -15.09 -9.17
N GLY A 40 3.78 -15.17 -9.28
CA GLY A 40 4.47 -15.32 -10.57
C GLY A 40 5.97 -15.03 -10.45
N PRO A 41 6.77 -15.40 -11.48
CA PRO A 41 8.22 -15.19 -11.48
C PRO A 41 8.60 -13.71 -11.41
N ASN A 42 9.85 -13.46 -11.00
CA ASN A 42 10.38 -12.10 -10.99
C ASN A 42 10.44 -11.53 -12.41
N GLY A 43 10.14 -10.25 -12.56
CA GLY A 43 10.14 -9.57 -13.86
C GLY A 43 8.88 -9.74 -14.70
N ILE A 44 7.87 -10.55 -14.28
CA ILE A 44 6.61 -10.77 -15.02
C ILE A 44 5.70 -9.52 -15.05
N GLY A 45 5.99 -8.47 -14.28
CA GLY A 45 5.18 -7.26 -14.24
C GLY A 45 4.33 -7.08 -12.97
N LYS A 46 4.50 -7.92 -11.92
CA LYS A 46 3.74 -7.79 -10.65
C LYS A 46 3.81 -6.38 -10.06
N SER A 47 5.01 -5.81 -9.93
CA SER A 47 5.19 -4.46 -9.39
C SER A 47 4.57 -3.38 -10.28
N SER A 48 4.51 -3.59 -11.59
CA SER A 48 3.79 -2.67 -12.51
C SER A 48 2.27 -2.71 -12.27
N LEU A 49 1.71 -3.89 -12.00
CA LEU A 49 0.31 -4.02 -11.59
C LEU A 49 0.07 -3.33 -10.25
N VAL A 50 0.92 -3.58 -9.25
CA VAL A 50 0.84 -2.94 -7.93
C VAL A 50 0.85 -1.41 -8.04
N GLN A 51 1.71 -0.84 -8.89
CA GLN A 51 1.75 0.61 -9.13
C GLN A 51 0.41 1.14 -9.69
N MET A 52 -0.18 0.46 -10.66
CA MET A 52 -1.47 0.87 -11.21
C MET A 52 -2.61 0.71 -10.21
N MET A 53 -2.69 -0.43 -9.53
CA MET A 53 -3.71 -0.71 -8.52
C MET A 53 -3.63 0.24 -7.31
N SER A 54 -2.44 0.80 -7.02
CA SER A 54 -2.20 1.77 -5.96
C SER A 54 -2.20 3.23 -6.44
N THR A 55 -2.68 3.51 -7.66
CA THR A 55 -2.76 4.85 -8.27
C THR A 55 -1.39 5.54 -8.48
N ARG A 56 -0.30 4.78 -8.54
CA ARG A 56 1.08 5.30 -8.69
C ARG A 56 1.64 5.11 -10.09
N GLY A 57 0.90 4.47 -10.97
CA GLY A 57 1.22 4.26 -12.37
C GLY A 57 -0.05 4.25 -13.21
N PHE A 58 0.10 4.38 -14.53
CA PHE A 58 -1.00 4.36 -15.47
C PHE A 58 -0.81 3.23 -16.49
N PRO A 59 -1.88 2.59 -16.97
CA PRO A 59 -1.78 1.65 -18.05
C PRO A 59 -1.41 2.37 -19.36
N SER A 60 -0.74 1.66 -20.28
CA SER A 60 -0.52 2.16 -21.65
C SER A 60 -1.77 2.05 -22.49
N GLU A 61 -2.54 0.99 -22.28
CA GLU A 61 -3.85 0.73 -22.89
C GLU A 61 -4.76 0.01 -21.89
N GLY A 62 -6.07 -0.02 -22.15
CA GLY A 62 -7.05 -0.60 -21.24
C GLY A 62 -7.48 0.36 -20.14
N THR A 63 -8.19 -0.16 -19.13
CA THR A 63 -8.74 0.64 -18.03
C THR A 63 -8.48 -0.01 -16.68
N VAL A 64 -8.32 0.84 -15.65
CA VAL A 64 -8.18 0.46 -14.25
C VAL A 64 -9.21 1.24 -13.45
N ASP A 65 -10.14 0.55 -12.82
CA ASP A 65 -11.14 1.11 -11.93
C ASP A 65 -10.85 0.65 -10.48
N ILE A 66 -10.74 1.60 -9.57
CA ILE A 66 -10.36 1.36 -8.17
C ILE A 66 -11.40 2.02 -7.27
N LEU A 67 -12.07 1.23 -6.43
CA LEU A 67 -13.12 1.70 -5.51
C LEU A 67 -14.19 2.56 -6.23
N GLY A 68 -14.54 2.17 -7.46
CA GLY A 68 -15.50 2.89 -8.31
C GLY A 68 -14.94 4.11 -9.06
N ASN A 69 -13.64 4.39 -8.96
CA ASN A 69 -12.99 5.53 -9.61
C ASN A 69 -12.09 5.07 -10.74
N ARG A 70 -12.34 5.57 -11.95
CA ARG A 70 -11.48 5.27 -13.10
C ARG A 70 -10.18 6.06 -13.04
N LEU A 71 -9.06 5.32 -13.02
CA LEU A 71 -7.72 5.90 -13.01
C LEU A 71 -7.50 6.80 -14.24
N GLY A 72 -7.03 8.04 -13.98
CA GLY A 72 -6.84 9.06 -15.03
C GLY A 72 -8.09 9.86 -15.41
N LYS A 73 -9.27 9.59 -14.79
CA LYS A 73 -10.49 10.37 -14.97
C LYS A 73 -10.92 11.13 -13.72
N VAL A 74 -10.43 10.72 -12.56
CA VAL A 74 -10.72 11.31 -11.25
C VAL A 74 -9.39 11.68 -10.59
N ASP A 75 -9.38 12.76 -9.81
CA ASP A 75 -8.20 13.12 -9.02
C ASP A 75 -7.91 11.99 -8.02
N VAL A 76 -6.73 11.41 -8.16
CA VAL A 76 -6.30 10.27 -7.33
C VAL A 76 -6.15 10.63 -5.85
N PHE A 77 -5.86 11.88 -5.52
CA PHE A 77 -5.74 12.32 -4.13
C PHE A 77 -7.07 12.32 -3.39
N SER A 78 -8.21 12.37 -4.11
CA SER A 78 -9.55 12.32 -3.50
C SER A 78 -9.91 10.96 -2.90
N TYR A 79 -9.19 9.88 -3.29
CA TYR A 79 -9.50 8.51 -2.82
C TYR A 79 -8.28 7.64 -2.50
N ARG A 80 -7.05 8.14 -2.75
CA ARG A 80 -5.81 7.38 -2.52
C ARG A 80 -5.60 7.00 -1.07
N ASN A 81 -6.06 7.78 -0.11
CA ASN A 81 -6.01 7.46 1.31
C ASN A 81 -6.85 6.22 1.70
N ARG A 82 -7.82 5.84 0.86
CA ARG A 82 -8.61 4.61 1.01
C ARG A 82 -7.88 3.36 0.50
N ILE A 83 -6.66 3.53 -0.03
CA ILE A 83 -5.82 2.45 -0.56
C ILE A 83 -4.59 2.33 0.34
N GLY A 84 -4.53 1.29 1.15
CA GLY A 84 -3.35 0.94 1.92
C GLY A 84 -2.31 0.27 1.03
N LEU A 85 -1.08 0.79 1.03
CA LEU A 85 0.02 0.23 0.26
C LEU A 85 1.25 0.01 1.14
N SER A 86 1.80 -1.21 1.08
CA SER A 86 3.15 -1.52 1.55
C SER A 86 3.95 -2.07 0.37
N SER A 87 5.05 -1.39 -0.01
CA SER A 87 5.98 -1.84 -1.05
C SER A 87 7.37 -1.24 -0.85
N ALA A 88 8.39 -1.92 -1.35
CA ALA A 88 9.77 -1.43 -1.34
C ALA A 88 9.94 -0.10 -2.12
N GLU A 89 9.13 0.11 -3.16
CA GLU A 89 9.15 1.36 -3.93
C GLU A 89 8.60 2.53 -3.10
N LEU A 90 7.48 2.32 -2.41
CA LEU A 90 6.92 3.33 -1.50
C LEU A 90 7.92 3.67 -0.39
N SER A 91 8.63 2.68 0.16
CA SER A 91 9.67 2.89 1.17
C SER A 91 10.72 3.89 0.72
N ARG A 92 11.17 3.78 -0.52
CA ARG A 92 12.20 4.67 -1.09
C ARG A 92 11.72 6.08 -1.40
N ALA A 93 10.42 6.31 -1.40
CA ALA A 93 9.83 7.62 -1.66
C ALA A 93 9.80 8.53 -0.42
N PHE A 94 10.05 7.99 0.77
CA PHE A 94 10.11 8.78 2.00
C PHE A 94 11.42 9.54 2.13
N PRO A 95 11.40 10.76 2.72
CA PRO A 95 12.62 11.43 3.13
C PRO A 95 13.44 10.52 4.06
N PRO A 96 14.78 10.44 3.85
CA PRO A 96 15.61 9.57 4.67
C PRO A 96 15.56 9.87 6.17
N GLN A 97 15.38 11.14 6.55
CA GLN A 97 15.32 11.61 7.94
C GLN A 97 13.93 11.53 8.56
N GLU A 98 12.90 11.10 7.80
CA GLU A 98 11.53 11.01 8.32
C GLU A 98 11.48 10.11 9.55
N ASP A 99 10.71 10.52 10.57
CA ASP A 99 10.38 9.65 11.70
C ASP A 99 9.41 8.54 11.26
N PRO A 100 9.61 7.29 11.66
CA PRO A 100 8.66 6.21 11.39
C PRO A 100 7.22 6.51 11.82
N LEU A 101 7.03 7.20 12.94
CA LEU A 101 5.71 7.61 13.42
C LEU A 101 5.07 8.63 12.46
N ASP A 102 5.84 9.63 12.02
CA ASP A 102 5.38 10.60 11.02
C ASP A 102 5.10 9.90 9.67
N ALA A 103 5.96 8.98 9.23
CA ALA A 103 5.72 8.20 8.02
C ALA A 103 4.38 7.44 8.07
N ILE A 104 3.96 6.92 9.23
CA ILE A 104 2.70 6.20 9.40
C ILE A 104 1.51 7.15 9.26
N VAL A 105 1.50 8.29 9.96
CA VAL A 105 0.36 9.22 9.93
C VAL A 105 0.14 9.87 8.56
N THR A 106 1.18 9.99 7.72
CA THR A 106 1.06 10.52 6.35
C THR A 106 0.15 9.68 5.43
N ALA A 107 -0.28 8.49 5.86
CA ALA A 107 -1.29 7.71 5.15
C ALA A 107 -2.62 8.46 5.04
N LEU A 108 -2.99 9.23 6.06
CA LEU A 108 -4.25 9.97 6.12
C LEU A 108 -4.39 11.02 5.00
N THR A 109 -3.27 11.60 4.59
CA THR A 109 -3.20 12.58 3.48
C THR A 109 -2.65 11.98 2.18
N ALA A 110 -2.33 10.65 2.20
CA ALA A 110 -1.73 9.92 1.08
C ALA A 110 -0.39 10.50 0.57
N THR A 111 0.33 11.25 1.40
CA THR A 111 1.64 11.85 1.11
C THR A 111 2.79 10.93 1.52
N THR A 112 4.00 11.21 1.04
CA THR A 112 5.24 10.52 1.43
C THR A 112 6.17 11.49 2.12
N GLY A 113 5.91 11.76 3.39
CA GLY A 113 6.63 12.70 4.24
C GLY A 113 5.70 13.74 4.84
N ARG A 114 6.03 14.13 6.06
CA ARG A 114 5.32 15.18 6.78
C ARG A 114 5.80 16.55 6.33
N TRP A 115 5.16 17.11 5.30
CA TRP A 115 5.55 18.42 4.76
C TRP A 115 4.93 19.58 5.54
N ARG A 116 3.66 19.90 5.26
CA ARG A 116 2.89 20.99 5.89
C ARG A 116 1.60 20.46 6.54
N ASP A 117 1.37 19.16 6.44
CA ASP A 117 0.18 18.54 6.99
C ASP A 117 0.25 18.55 8.52
N THR A 118 -0.89 18.80 9.14
CA THR A 118 -1.07 18.72 10.59
C THR A 118 -1.93 17.52 10.91
N TYR A 119 -1.53 16.76 11.91
CA TYR A 119 -2.24 15.58 12.40
C TYR A 119 -2.60 15.81 13.86
N THR A 120 -3.68 15.20 14.31
CA THR A 120 -4.20 15.32 15.68
C THR A 120 -3.46 14.41 16.65
N ASP A 121 -3.63 14.63 17.95
CA ASP A 121 -3.10 13.72 18.98
C ASP A 121 -3.73 12.31 18.87
N GLU A 122 -5.00 12.22 18.44
CA GLU A 122 -5.69 10.97 18.17
C GLU A 122 -5.07 10.20 17.00
N ASP A 123 -4.66 10.91 15.93
CA ASP A 123 -3.96 10.29 14.80
C ASP A 123 -2.63 9.67 15.25
N TYR A 124 -1.86 10.41 16.05
CA TYR A 124 -0.61 9.91 16.61
C TYR A 124 -0.83 8.76 17.61
N ALA A 125 -1.90 8.81 18.42
CA ALA A 125 -2.25 7.73 19.33
C ALA A 125 -2.59 6.43 18.56
N LYS A 126 -3.34 6.53 17.45
CA LYS A 126 -3.63 5.42 16.55
C LYS A 126 -2.37 4.85 15.93
N ALA A 127 -1.47 5.72 15.42
CA ALA A 127 -0.20 5.29 14.83
C ALA A 127 0.67 4.54 15.85
N ARG A 128 0.79 5.05 17.08
CA ARG A 128 1.51 4.35 18.17
C ARG A 128 0.87 3.02 18.54
N SER A 129 -0.47 2.93 18.48
CA SER A 129 -1.16 1.66 18.72
C SER A 129 -0.80 0.61 17.66
N LEU A 130 -0.77 1.00 16.39
CA LEU A 130 -0.29 0.14 15.31
C LEU A 130 1.19 -0.26 15.51
N MET A 131 2.05 0.69 15.88
CA MET A 131 3.46 0.38 16.13
C MET A 131 3.62 -0.65 17.27
N ARG A 132 2.82 -0.57 18.34
CA ARG A 132 2.81 -1.58 19.42
C ARG A 132 2.32 -2.94 18.92
N GLU A 133 1.25 -2.97 18.14
CA GLU A 133 0.72 -4.22 17.58
C GLU A 133 1.75 -4.95 16.72
N PHE A 134 2.56 -4.19 15.97
CA PHE A 134 3.62 -4.72 15.13
C PHE A 134 4.99 -4.84 15.82
N GLY A 135 5.07 -4.55 17.13
CA GLY A 135 6.28 -4.68 17.95
C GLY A 135 7.41 -3.76 17.50
N ILE A 136 7.09 -2.53 17.10
CA ILE A 136 8.05 -1.55 16.57
C ILE A 136 7.97 -0.17 17.24
N GLU A 137 7.34 -0.05 18.41
CA GLU A 137 7.24 1.22 19.15
C GLU A 137 8.61 1.84 19.48
N TYR A 138 9.64 1.00 19.62
CA TYR A 138 11.02 1.45 19.86
C TYR A 138 11.64 2.19 18.67
N LEU A 139 10.93 2.29 17.53
CA LEU A 139 11.38 3.02 16.35
C LEU A 139 10.96 4.49 16.36
N GLU A 140 10.03 4.91 17.22
CA GLU A 140 9.66 6.31 17.38
C GLU A 140 10.90 7.15 17.73
N GLY A 141 11.08 8.28 17.06
CA GLY A 141 12.26 9.14 17.19
C GLY A 141 13.49 8.68 16.41
N LYS A 142 13.42 7.55 15.70
CA LYS A 142 14.48 7.13 14.77
C LYS A 142 14.27 7.77 13.40
N MET A 143 15.16 7.47 12.47
CA MET A 143 15.08 7.95 11.09
C MET A 143 14.90 6.76 10.15
N MET A 144 14.05 6.90 9.13
CA MET A 144 13.75 5.84 8.17
C MET A 144 14.99 5.20 7.54
N PHE A 145 16.06 5.98 7.25
CA PHE A 145 17.27 5.43 6.64
C PHE A 145 18.08 4.52 7.58
N LYS A 146 17.89 4.62 8.91
CA LYS A 146 18.58 3.80 9.91
C LYS A 146 17.89 2.46 10.18
N LEU A 147 16.69 2.25 9.65
CA LEU A 147 15.93 1.05 9.88
C LEU A 147 16.47 -0.12 9.05
N SER A 148 16.46 -1.31 9.64
CA SER A 148 16.61 -2.55 8.89
C SER A 148 15.45 -2.72 7.89
N GLU A 149 15.61 -3.61 6.91
CA GLU A 149 14.57 -3.90 5.93
C GLU A 149 13.28 -4.42 6.60
N GLY A 150 13.41 -5.31 7.57
CA GLY A 150 12.27 -5.84 8.32
C GLY A 150 11.56 -4.79 9.20
N GLU A 151 12.30 -3.88 9.84
CA GLU A 151 11.72 -2.76 10.56
C GLU A 151 10.96 -1.84 9.62
N ARG A 152 11.56 -1.52 8.48
CA ARG A 152 10.95 -0.67 7.45
C ARG A 152 9.68 -1.30 6.86
N THR A 153 9.70 -2.59 6.60
CA THR A 153 8.52 -3.35 6.15
C THR A 153 7.38 -3.23 7.15
N ARG A 154 7.64 -3.42 8.45
CA ARG A 154 6.61 -3.29 9.50
C ARG A 154 6.06 -1.86 9.60
N VAL A 155 6.90 -0.83 9.50
CA VAL A 155 6.45 0.57 9.44
C VAL A 155 5.50 0.80 8.26
N LEU A 156 5.82 0.26 7.07
CA LEU A 156 4.97 0.40 5.89
C LEU A 156 3.65 -0.36 6.00
N ILE A 157 3.63 -1.50 6.69
CA ILE A 157 2.38 -2.22 6.97
C ILE A 157 1.52 -1.41 7.93
N CYS A 158 2.08 -0.87 9.03
CA CYS A 158 1.37 0.04 9.93
C CYS A 158 0.78 1.23 9.17
N ARG A 159 1.59 1.83 8.29
CA ARG A 159 1.14 2.92 7.43
C ARG A 159 0.00 2.50 6.51
N ALA A 160 0.07 1.33 5.90
CA ALA A 160 -0.98 0.83 5.02
C ALA A 160 -2.32 0.65 5.75
N LEU A 161 -2.29 0.35 7.04
CA LEU A 161 -3.48 0.17 7.89
C LEU A 161 -3.98 1.46 8.55
N MET A 162 -3.18 2.53 8.57
CA MET A 162 -3.45 3.74 9.34
C MET A 162 -4.77 4.43 8.98
N ALA A 163 -5.14 4.44 7.71
CA ALA A 163 -6.34 5.12 7.21
C ALA A 163 -7.58 4.21 7.10
N ASP A 164 -7.58 3.02 7.72
CA ASP A 164 -8.65 1.99 7.59
C ASP A 164 -9.03 1.77 6.12
N PRO A 165 -8.12 1.25 5.30
CA PRO A 165 -8.29 1.23 3.85
C PRO A 165 -9.39 0.28 3.39
N ASP A 166 -10.13 0.67 2.34
CA ASP A 166 -11.09 -0.20 1.65
C ASP A 166 -10.40 -1.23 0.73
N LEU A 167 -9.16 -0.93 0.31
CA LEU A 167 -8.30 -1.81 -0.49
C LEU A 167 -6.90 -1.84 0.11
N LEU A 168 -6.44 -3.00 0.54
CA LEU A 168 -5.09 -3.20 1.06
C LEU A 168 -4.23 -3.95 0.04
N ILE A 169 -3.09 -3.36 -0.32
CA ILE A 169 -2.12 -3.92 -1.27
C ILE A 169 -0.79 -4.09 -0.55
N LEU A 170 -0.30 -5.33 -0.50
CA LEU A 170 0.97 -5.67 0.12
C LEU A 170 1.88 -6.33 -0.91
N ASP A 171 2.95 -5.65 -1.26
CA ASP A 171 3.97 -6.15 -2.18
C ASP A 171 5.14 -6.71 -1.36
N GLU A 172 5.31 -8.03 -1.40
CA GLU A 172 6.33 -8.78 -0.65
C GLU A 172 6.36 -8.48 0.87
N PRO A 173 5.22 -8.57 1.60
CA PRO A 173 5.09 -8.08 2.98
C PRO A 173 5.93 -8.87 4.01
N THR A 174 6.57 -9.96 3.62
CA THR A 174 7.41 -10.79 4.51
C THR A 174 8.91 -10.65 4.22
N THR A 175 9.28 -9.86 3.22
CA THR A 175 10.68 -9.65 2.85
C THR A 175 11.41 -8.91 3.98
N GLY A 176 12.59 -9.40 4.33
CA GLY A 176 13.41 -8.85 5.42
C GLY A 176 12.91 -9.16 6.83
N LEU A 177 11.76 -9.82 7.00
CA LEU A 177 11.26 -10.23 8.31
C LEU A 177 11.89 -11.54 8.77
N ASP A 178 12.30 -11.59 10.05
CA ASP A 178 12.58 -12.82 10.77
C ASP A 178 11.30 -13.62 11.07
N LEU A 179 11.43 -14.81 11.63
CA LEU A 179 10.27 -15.69 11.92
C LEU A 179 9.25 -15.00 12.84
N GLY A 180 9.72 -14.30 13.88
CA GLY A 180 8.84 -13.60 14.82
C GLY A 180 8.11 -12.42 14.16
N GLY A 181 8.82 -11.63 13.36
CA GLY A 181 8.24 -10.52 12.61
C GLY A 181 7.21 -10.99 11.57
N ARG A 182 7.44 -12.12 10.91
CA ARG A 182 6.46 -12.72 9.97
C ARG A 182 5.19 -13.15 10.70
N GLU A 183 5.32 -13.80 11.85
CA GLU A 183 4.16 -14.25 12.62
C GLU A 183 3.31 -13.07 13.11
N ILE A 184 3.94 -12.01 13.63
CA ILE A 184 3.27 -10.78 14.06
C ILE A 184 2.52 -10.16 12.86
N ALA A 185 3.20 -9.98 11.72
CA ALA A 185 2.60 -9.41 10.52
C ALA A 185 1.40 -10.23 10.02
N LEU A 186 1.52 -11.55 9.95
CA LEU A 186 0.45 -12.44 9.50
C LEU A 186 -0.75 -12.41 10.46
N ARG A 187 -0.52 -12.39 11.78
CA ARG A 187 -1.59 -12.30 12.79
C ARG A 187 -2.35 -10.97 12.67
N ALA A 188 -1.66 -9.86 12.52
CA ALA A 188 -2.29 -8.56 12.38
C ALA A 188 -3.09 -8.47 11.08
N LEU A 189 -2.51 -8.93 9.96
CA LEU A 189 -3.18 -8.93 8.66
C LEU A 189 -4.37 -9.89 8.58
N SER A 190 -4.38 -10.98 9.36
CA SER A 190 -5.52 -11.91 9.40
C SER A 190 -6.80 -11.28 9.96
N ARG A 191 -6.66 -10.21 10.75
CA ARG A 191 -7.79 -9.46 11.33
C ARG A 191 -8.38 -8.42 10.38
N VAL A 192 -7.65 -8.08 9.31
CA VAL A 192 -8.14 -7.11 8.31
C VAL A 192 -9.18 -7.77 7.42
N GLY A 193 -10.37 -7.17 7.34
CA GLY A 193 -11.47 -7.65 6.49
C GLY A 193 -12.25 -8.84 7.07
N VAL A 194 -12.21 -9.05 8.38
CA VAL A 194 -13.13 -9.93 9.11
C VAL A 194 -14.17 -9.01 9.77
N GLU A 195 -15.25 -8.75 9.07
CA GLU A 195 -16.52 -8.28 9.63
C GLU A 195 -17.48 -9.46 9.72
#